data_a3bd4d9afae1aaba0a7caec887a71ec7
#
_entry.id   a3bd4d9afae1aaba0a7caec887a71ec7
#
_cell.length_a   1.000
_cell.length_b   1.000
_cell.length_c   1.000
_cell.angle_alpha   90.00
_cell.angle_beta   90.00
_cell.angle_gamma   90.00
#
_symmetry.space_group_name_H-M   'P 1'
#
loop_
_entity.id
_entity.type
_entity.pdbx_description
1 polymer ?
#
loop_
_entity_poly.entity_id
_entity_poly.type
_entity_poly.pdbx_seq_one_letter_code
_entity_poly.pdbx_strand_id
1 'polypeptide(L)'
;MQYRSNLKRAQAGFTLIELMIVVAIIGILAAIAIPQYQTYVAKSQVARVIGETGAQKTAVEDCVLNGKLTASATDCAGTATGSSLMDGTGANTVNGTKPVDAKMGAPVLAFVGTDGTATLTAKFGNSAAGVLTGKTIIWARDKEGTWTCKSDVLKKYEQIACPTSSAT
;
A
#
# COMPACT_ATOMS: atom_id res chain seq x y z
N MET A 1 8.74 21.58 70.88
CA MET A 1 8.50 20.24 70.28
C MET A 1 7.23 20.31 69.44
N GLN A 2 7.37 20.33 68.11
CA GLN A 2 6.20 20.36 67.19
C GLN A 2 5.90 18.94 66.76
N TYR A 3 4.73 18.46 67.11
CA TYR A 3 4.21 17.14 66.70
C TYR A 3 3.67 17.23 65.28
N ARG A 4 4.41 16.67 64.30
CA ARG A 4 3.92 16.55 62.92
C ARG A 4 2.95 15.36 62.85
N SER A 5 1.66 15.65 62.77
CA SER A 5 0.64 14.65 62.48
C SER A 5 0.76 14.19 61.03
N ASN A 6 1.26 12.97 60.79
CA ASN A 6 1.22 12.30 59.51
C ASN A 6 -0.23 11.88 59.19
N LEU A 7 -0.93 12.70 58.41
CA LEU A 7 -2.20 12.32 57.82
C LEU A 7 -1.95 11.21 56.81
N LYS A 8 -2.17 9.97 57.20
CA LYS A 8 -2.22 8.84 56.23
C LYS A 8 -3.42 9.09 55.33
N ARG A 9 -3.14 9.47 54.05
CA ARG A 9 -4.17 9.48 53.02
C ARG A 9 -4.69 8.05 52.88
N ALA A 10 -5.99 7.83 53.11
CA ALA A 10 -6.63 6.57 52.82
C ALA A 10 -6.54 6.33 51.29
N GLN A 11 -5.84 5.28 50.88
CA GLN A 11 -5.86 4.81 49.49
C GLN A 11 -7.23 4.18 49.27
N ALA A 12 -8.09 4.84 48.45
CA ALA A 12 -9.30 4.25 47.94
C ALA A 12 -8.90 3.19 46.92
N GLY A 13 -9.18 1.93 47.23
CA GLY A 13 -8.96 0.81 46.28
C GLY A 13 -10.14 0.70 45.31
N PHE A 14 -9.85 0.34 44.08
CA PHE A 14 -10.89 -0.02 43.09
C PHE A 14 -11.63 -1.28 43.52
N THR A 15 -12.94 -1.31 43.32
CA THR A 15 -13.72 -2.53 43.54
C THR A 15 -13.53 -3.49 42.34
N LEU A 16 -13.60 -4.79 42.59
CA LEU A 16 -13.47 -5.81 41.57
C LEU A 16 -14.56 -5.65 40.48
N ILE A 17 -15.77 -5.26 40.87
CA ILE A 17 -16.90 -5.07 39.97
C ILE A 17 -16.70 -3.86 39.04
N GLU A 18 -16.12 -2.76 39.52
CA GLU A 18 -15.79 -1.60 38.67
C GLU A 18 -14.79 -1.98 37.59
N LEU A 19 -13.76 -2.77 37.95
CA LEU A 19 -12.80 -3.25 36.96
C LEU A 19 -13.46 -4.19 35.93
N MET A 20 -14.33 -5.12 36.40
CA MET A 20 -15.02 -6.05 35.48
C MET A 20 -15.91 -5.34 34.46
N ILE A 21 -16.67 -4.31 34.89
CA ILE A 21 -17.52 -3.55 33.97
C ILE A 21 -16.69 -2.81 32.94
N VAL A 22 -15.56 -2.19 33.31
CA VAL A 22 -14.70 -1.44 32.42
C VAL A 22 -14.09 -2.35 31.35
N VAL A 23 -13.53 -3.50 31.75
CA VAL A 23 -12.94 -4.42 30.75
C VAL A 23 -13.99 -5.04 29.84
N ALA A 24 -15.21 -5.28 30.32
CA ALA A 24 -16.32 -5.75 29.50
C ALA A 24 -16.70 -4.72 28.43
N ILE A 25 -16.82 -3.43 28.80
CA ILE A 25 -17.13 -2.36 27.83
C ILE A 25 -16.00 -2.20 26.82
N ILE A 26 -14.74 -2.19 27.27
CA ILE A 26 -13.58 -2.11 26.36
C ILE A 26 -13.59 -3.29 25.38
N GLY A 27 -13.87 -4.51 25.86
CA GLY A 27 -13.95 -5.70 25.02
C GLY A 27 -14.98 -5.59 23.89
N ILE A 28 -16.19 -5.08 24.22
CA ILE A 28 -17.25 -4.87 23.23
C ILE A 28 -16.85 -3.81 22.20
N LEU A 29 -16.30 -2.68 22.64
CA LEU A 29 -15.87 -1.60 21.75
C LEU A 29 -14.72 -2.05 20.84
N ALA A 30 -13.74 -2.77 21.39
CA ALA A 30 -12.60 -3.28 20.63
C ALA A 30 -13.03 -4.30 19.56
N ALA A 31 -14.00 -5.16 19.86
CA ALA A 31 -14.52 -6.14 18.91
C ALA A 31 -15.08 -5.51 17.61
N ILE A 32 -15.61 -4.30 17.70
CA ILE A 32 -16.12 -3.55 16.54
C ILE A 32 -15.04 -2.67 15.92
N ALA A 33 -14.22 -2.02 16.74
CA ALA A 33 -13.25 -1.02 16.27
C ALA A 33 -12.07 -1.65 15.50
N ILE A 34 -11.54 -2.80 15.95
CA ILE A 34 -10.35 -3.43 15.36
C ILE A 34 -10.58 -3.81 13.88
N PRO A 35 -11.65 -4.52 13.47
CA PRO A 35 -11.85 -4.88 12.07
C PRO A 35 -12.11 -3.67 11.17
N GLN A 36 -12.73 -2.62 11.70
CA GLN A 36 -12.93 -1.37 10.96
C GLN A 36 -11.59 -0.66 10.70
N TYR A 37 -10.75 -0.58 11.72
CA TYR A 37 -9.41 -0.02 11.60
C TYR A 37 -8.54 -0.77 10.59
N GLN A 38 -8.54 -2.11 10.63
CA GLN A 38 -7.81 -2.95 9.67
C GLN A 38 -8.28 -2.69 8.23
N THR A 39 -9.59 -2.53 8.02
CA THR A 39 -10.16 -2.22 6.71
C THR A 39 -9.71 -0.84 6.23
N TYR A 40 -9.71 0.15 7.09
CA TYR A 40 -9.24 1.50 6.78
C TYR A 40 -7.75 1.51 6.40
N VAL A 41 -6.91 0.84 7.18
CA VAL A 41 -5.47 0.72 6.89
C VAL A 41 -5.24 0.04 5.54
N ALA A 42 -5.92 -1.07 5.25
CA ALA A 42 -5.79 -1.75 3.97
C ALA A 42 -6.19 -0.84 2.79
N LYS A 43 -7.33 -0.11 2.90
CA LYS A 43 -7.75 0.87 1.88
C LYS A 43 -6.71 1.98 1.67
N SER A 44 -6.13 2.49 2.74
CA SER A 44 -5.09 3.51 2.68
C SER A 44 -3.84 3.00 1.94
N GLN A 45 -3.42 1.76 2.22
CA GLN A 45 -2.30 1.14 1.53
C GLN A 45 -2.57 0.93 0.03
N VAL A 46 -3.80 0.51 -0.34
CA VAL A 46 -4.21 0.39 -1.75
C VAL A 46 -4.14 1.74 -2.44
N ALA A 47 -4.72 2.80 -1.86
CA ALA A 47 -4.68 4.15 -2.42
C ALA A 47 -3.23 4.65 -2.61
N ARG A 48 -2.36 4.39 -1.64
CA ARG A 48 -0.95 4.75 -1.70
C ARG A 48 -0.23 4.05 -2.85
N VAL A 49 -0.39 2.73 -3.01
CA VAL A 49 0.26 1.96 -4.10
C VAL A 49 -0.27 2.37 -5.48
N ILE A 50 -1.58 2.68 -5.61
CA ILE A 50 -2.15 3.24 -6.84
C ILE A 50 -1.47 4.56 -7.20
N GLY A 51 -1.26 5.46 -6.22
CA GLY A 51 -0.60 6.74 -6.43
C GLY A 51 0.88 6.60 -6.78
N GLU A 52 1.63 5.78 -6.03
CA GLU A 52 3.06 5.52 -6.26
C GLU A 52 3.29 4.90 -7.65
N THR A 53 2.44 3.95 -8.06
CA THR A 53 2.51 3.33 -9.38
C THR A 53 2.09 4.31 -10.48
N GLY A 54 1.01 5.07 -10.24
CA GLY A 54 0.49 6.06 -11.18
C GLY A 54 1.45 7.21 -11.46
N ALA A 55 2.30 7.57 -10.50
CA ALA A 55 3.32 8.61 -10.67
C ALA A 55 4.35 8.27 -11.77
N GLN A 56 4.52 6.97 -12.09
CA GLN A 56 5.46 6.54 -13.13
C GLN A 56 4.93 6.75 -14.55
N LYS A 57 3.65 7.06 -14.76
CA LYS A 57 3.07 7.29 -16.08
C LYS A 57 3.81 8.36 -16.86
N THR A 58 4.19 9.46 -16.22
CA THR A 58 4.91 10.57 -16.88
C THR A 58 6.27 10.11 -17.42
N ALA A 59 7.00 9.28 -16.67
CA ALA A 59 8.27 8.74 -17.15
C ALA A 59 8.07 7.78 -18.35
N VAL A 60 7.00 7.00 -18.34
CA VAL A 60 6.65 6.12 -19.46
C VAL A 60 6.26 6.93 -20.70
N GLU A 61 5.48 8.00 -20.55
CA GLU A 61 5.14 8.89 -21.69
C GLU A 61 6.40 9.54 -22.29
N ASP A 62 7.33 10.00 -21.46
CA ASP A 62 8.60 10.55 -21.95
C ASP A 62 9.39 9.50 -22.75
N CYS A 63 9.43 8.25 -22.26
CA CYS A 63 10.05 7.15 -22.99
C CYS A 63 9.39 6.90 -24.36
N VAL A 64 8.06 6.83 -24.38
CA VAL A 64 7.28 6.61 -25.62
C VAL A 64 7.52 7.72 -26.63
N LEU A 65 7.49 8.98 -26.19
CA LEU A 65 7.74 10.15 -27.04
C LEU A 65 9.16 10.17 -27.61
N ASN A 66 10.13 9.61 -26.92
CA ASN A 66 11.53 9.50 -27.37
C ASN A 66 11.83 8.19 -28.11
N GLY A 67 10.82 7.36 -28.40
CA GLY A 67 10.99 6.07 -29.09
C GLY A 67 11.71 4.99 -28.28
N LYS A 68 11.80 5.17 -26.96
CA LYS A 68 12.46 4.24 -26.03
C LYS A 68 11.44 3.24 -25.49
N LEU A 69 11.26 2.16 -26.23
CA LEU A 69 10.21 1.16 -25.95
C LEU A 69 10.74 -0.12 -25.28
N THR A 70 11.91 -0.05 -24.66
CA THR A 70 12.50 -1.14 -23.90
C THR A 70 12.63 -0.73 -22.43
N ALA A 71 12.01 -1.49 -21.53
CA ALA A 71 12.11 -1.26 -20.09
C ALA A 71 13.50 -1.68 -19.59
N SER A 72 14.45 -0.75 -19.60
CA SER A 72 15.84 -0.97 -19.17
C SER A 72 16.43 0.31 -18.58
N ALA A 73 17.54 0.18 -17.84
CA ALA A 73 18.24 1.33 -17.27
C ALA A 73 18.82 2.29 -18.33
N THR A 74 19.07 1.80 -19.54
CA THR A 74 19.70 2.56 -20.63
C THR A 74 18.69 3.12 -21.63
N ASP A 75 17.51 2.54 -21.71
CA ASP A 75 16.50 2.92 -22.68
C ASP A 75 15.34 3.67 -21.99
N CYS A 76 14.48 2.98 -21.28
CA CYS A 76 13.42 3.59 -20.50
C CYS A 76 13.61 3.27 -19.01
N ALA A 77 14.30 4.15 -18.31
CA ALA A 77 14.44 4.10 -16.86
C ALA A 77 13.34 4.92 -16.21
N GLY A 78 12.50 4.27 -15.40
CA GLY A 78 11.52 5.00 -14.59
C GLY A 78 12.16 5.72 -13.41
N THR A 79 11.35 6.53 -12.75
CA THR A 79 11.75 7.35 -11.58
C THR A 79 11.22 6.79 -10.26
N ALA A 80 10.78 5.51 -10.24
CA ALA A 80 10.20 4.91 -9.05
C ALA A 80 11.22 4.80 -7.92
N THR A 81 10.86 5.32 -6.76
CA THR A 81 11.53 5.01 -5.50
C THR A 81 10.97 3.73 -4.91
N GLY A 82 11.78 2.99 -4.14
CA GLY A 82 11.32 1.78 -3.48
C GLY A 82 10.20 2.06 -2.46
N SER A 83 9.19 1.20 -2.44
CA SER A 83 8.10 1.23 -1.47
C SER A 83 8.11 0.00 -0.57
N SER A 84 7.93 0.21 0.73
CA SER A 84 7.82 -0.88 1.71
C SER A 84 6.50 -1.68 1.57
N LEU A 85 5.55 -1.21 0.77
CA LEU A 85 4.27 -1.89 0.52
C LEU A 85 4.33 -2.81 -0.71
N MET A 86 5.40 -2.74 -1.51
CA MET A 86 5.53 -3.50 -2.76
C MET A 86 6.56 -4.61 -2.60
N ASP A 87 6.29 -5.72 -3.28
CA ASP A 87 7.23 -6.83 -3.40
C ASP A 87 8.39 -6.45 -4.33
N GLY A 88 9.63 -6.67 -3.88
CA GLY A 88 10.86 -6.35 -4.63
C GLY A 88 11.28 -7.39 -5.68
N THR A 89 10.45 -8.42 -5.94
CA THR A 89 10.81 -9.55 -6.80
C THR A 89 10.70 -9.27 -8.30
N GLY A 90 10.22 -8.09 -8.71
CA GLY A 90 10.16 -7.68 -10.11
C GLY A 90 11.55 -7.49 -10.73
N ALA A 91 11.90 -8.29 -11.74
CA ALA A 91 13.20 -8.24 -12.40
C ALA A 91 13.46 -6.93 -13.18
N ASN A 92 12.44 -6.15 -13.46
CA ASN A 92 12.52 -4.88 -14.19
C ASN A 92 11.93 -3.78 -13.32
N THR A 93 12.73 -3.32 -12.38
CA THR A 93 12.46 -2.06 -11.70
C THR A 93 12.49 -0.94 -12.73
N VAL A 94 11.51 -0.05 -12.66
CA VAL A 94 11.38 1.13 -13.52
C VAL A 94 12.64 2.01 -13.54
N ASN A 95 13.68 1.65 -12.85
CA ASN A 95 14.95 2.38 -12.80
C ASN A 95 16.18 1.51 -13.10
N GLY A 96 16.01 0.29 -13.60
CA GLY A 96 17.15 -0.62 -13.87
C GLY A 96 17.99 -0.97 -12.64
N THR A 97 17.78 -0.31 -11.53
CA THR A 97 18.39 -0.57 -10.24
C THR A 97 17.39 -1.21 -9.29
N LYS A 98 17.68 -2.41 -8.88
CA LYS A 98 16.96 -3.05 -7.77
C LYS A 98 17.00 -2.12 -6.55
N PRO A 99 15.88 -1.92 -5.83
CA PRO A 99 15.91 -1.15 -4.60
C PRO A 99 17.05 -1.63 -3.70
N VAL A 100 17.78 -0.70 -3.12
CA VAL A 100 18.97 -0.98 -2.28
C VAL A 100 18.62 -1.85 -1.06
N ASP A 101 17.37 -1.83 -0.63
CA ASP A 101 16.86 -2.63 0.47
C ASP A 101 15.97 -3.77 -0.07
N ALA A 102 16.27 -5.01 0.33
CA ALA A 102 15.47 -6.19 0.00
C ALA A 102 14.02 -6.13 0.52
N LYS A 103 13.71 -5.18 1.41
CA LYS A 103 12.37 -4.91 1.96
C LYS A 103 11.60 -3.84 1.21
N MET A 104 12.11 -3.35 0.09
CA MET A 104 11.45 -2.36 -0.76
C MET A 104 11.25 -2.92 -2.15
N GLY A 105 10.08 -2.69 -2.72
CA GLY A 105 9.76 -3.02 -4.10
C GLY A 105 9.39 -1.79 -4.89
N ALA A 106 9.37 -1.91 -6.21
CA ALA A 106 8.96 -0.87 -7.12
C ALA A 106 8.00 -1.45 -8.18
N PRO A 107 7.17 -0.62 -8.83
CA PRO A 107 6.37 -1.07 -9.95
C PRO A 107 7.24 -1.60 -11.08
N VAL A 108 6.76 -2.63 -11.76
CA VAL A 108 7.41 -3.22 -12.93
C VAL A 108 6.80 -2.60 -14.18
N LEU A 109 7.65 -2.01 -15.03
CA LEU A 109 7.29 -1.54 -16.36
C LEU A 109 7.49 -2.66 -17.38
N ALA A 110 6.52 -2.85 -18.25
CA ALA A 110 6.67 -3.70 -19.43
C ALA A 110 6.04 -3.00 -20.65
N PHE A 111 6.76 -2.94 -21.77
CA PHE A 111 6.21 -2.54 -23.07
C PHE A 111 5.70 -3.78 -23.80
N VAL A 112 4.60 -3.62 -24.54
CA VAL A 112 3.98 -4.66 -25.34
C VAL A 112 4.06 -4.22 -26.80
N GLY A 113 5.02 -4.79 -27.55
CA GLY A 113 5.23 -4.40 -28.95
C GLY A 113 5.99 -3.08 -29.10
N THR A 114 5.85 -2.47 -30.29
CA THR A 114 6.54 -1.23 -30.70
C THR A 114 5.58 -0.04 -30.89
N ASP A 115 4.33 -0.20 -30.45
CA ASP A 115 3.26 0.80 -30.62
C ASP A 115 3.07 1.71 -29.38
N GLY A 116 3.95 1.58 -28.37
CA GLY A 116 3.89 2.33 -27.14
C GLY A 116 2.88 1.80 -26.11
N THR A 117 2.25 0.64 -26.37
CA THR A 117 1.44 -0.05 -25.37
C THR A 117 2.33 -0.49 -24.21
N ALA A 118 1.94 -0.16 -22.98
CA ALA A 118 2.74 -0.43 -21.79
C ALA A 118 1.88 -0.80 -20.58
N THR A 119 2.48 -1.53 -19.66
CA THR A 119 1.88 -1.85 -18.36
C THR A 119 2.82 -1.50 -17.21
N LEU A 120 2.27 -0.91 -16.15
CA LEU A 120 2.93 -0.71 -14.88
C LEU A 120 2.25 -1.61 -13.86
N THR A 121 2.96 -2.60 -13.37
CA THR A 121 2.42 -3.58 -12.41
C THR A 121 3.09 -3.40 -11.06
N ALA A 122 2.30 -3.13 -10.02
CA ALA A 122 2.73 -3.16 -8.63
C ALA A 122 2.14 -4.37 -7.93
N LYS A 123 2.97 -5.13 -7.22
CA LYS A 123 2.55 -6.28 -6.42
C LYS A 123 2.74 -5.97 -4.94
N PHE A 124 1.70 -6.15 -4.15
CA PHE A 124 1.77 -5.98 -2.70
C PHE A 124 2.63 -7.03 -2.04
N GLY A 125 3.49 -6.60 -1.12
CA GLY A 125 4.37 -7.47 -0.35
C GLY A 125 5.01 -6.74 0.83
N ASN A 126 6.09 -7.29 1.35
CA ASN A 126 6.85 -6.69 2.45
C ASN A 126 5.98 -6.27 3.65
N SER A 127 5.81 -4.97 3.87
CA SER A 127 5.04 -4.41 5.00
C SER A 127 3.56 -4.18 4.69
N ALA A 128 3.05 -4.67 3.56
CA ALA A 128 1.63 -4.58 3.25
C ALA A 128 0.79 -5.41 4.22
N ALA A 129 -0.45 -4.97 4.47
CA ALA A 129 -1.39 -5.75 5.26
C ALA A 129 -1.55 -7.17 4.68
N GLY A 130 -1.61 -8.21 5.52
CA GLY A 130 -1.65 -9.60 5.07
C GLY A 130 -2.76 -9.91 4.07
N VAL A 131 -3.90 -9.20 4.16
CA VAL A 131 -5.03 -9.32 3.22
C VAL A 131 -4.74 -8.76 1.81
N LEU A 132 -3.67 -7.99 1.66
CA LEU A 132 -3.22 -7.41 0.38
C LEU A 132 -2.01 -8.15 -0.18
N THR A 133 -1.30 -8.93 0.61
CA THR A 133 -0.08 -9.63 0.17
C THR A 133 -0.34 -10.46 -1.08
N GLY A 134 0.50 -10.30 -2.10
CA GLY A 134 0.38 -10.97 -3.38
C GLY A 134 -0.63 -10.37 -4.35
N LYS A 135 -1.48 -9.42 -3.91
CA LYS A 135 -2.40 -8.68 -4.77
C LYS A 135 -1.66 -7.70 -5.67
N THR A 136 -2.27 -7.31 -6.79
CA THR A 136 -1.65 -6.47 -7.81
C THR A 136 -2.49 -5.24 -8.13
N ILE A 137 -1.80 -4.17 -8.50
CA ILE A 137 -2.34 -2.97 -9.16
C ILE A 137 -1.69 -2.90 -10.53
N ILE A 138 -2.49 -2.76 -11.57
CA ILE A 138 -2.01 -2.72 -12.96
C ILE A 138 -2.54 -1.45 -13.61
N TRP A 139 -1.64 -0.56 -14.02
CA TRP A 139 -1.93 0.51 -14.94
C TRP A 139 -1.55 0.06 -16.35
N ALA A 140 -2.48 0.13 -17.28
CA ALA A 140 -2.28 -0.21 -18.67
C ALA A 140 -2.46 1.01 -19.56
N ARG A 141 -1.50 1.26 -20.42
CA ARG A 141 -1.51 2.27 -21.49
C ARG A 141 -1.89 1.57 -22.79
N ASP A 142 -2.89 2.09 -23.48
CA ASP A 142 -3.19 1.66 -24.85
C ASP A 142 -2.32 2.40 -25.90
N LYS A 143 -2.45 2.04 -27.15
CA LYS A 143 -1.72 2.65 -28.26
C LYS A 143 -2.11 4.11 -28.51
N GLU A 144 -3.32 4.51 -28.09
CA GLU A 144 -3.82 5.88 -28.18
C GLU A 144 -3.33 6.78 -27.03
N GLY A 145 -2.61 6.22 -26.05
CA GLY A 145 -2.09 6.96 -24.89
C GLY A 145 -3.03 7.02 -23.72
N THR A 146 -4.15 6.28 -23.74
CA THR A 146 -5.08 6.24 -22.62
C THR A 146 -4.63 5.29 -21.53
N TRP A 147 -4.68 5.75 -20.29
CA TRP A 147 -4.32 4.93 -19.12
C TRP A 147 -5.58 4.41 -18.40
N THR A 148 -5.61 3.13 -18.20
CA THR A 148 -6.63 2.44 -17.39
C THR A 148 -6.00 1.74 -16.21
N CYS A 149 -6.69 1.74 -15.05
CA CYS A 149 -6.25 1.03 -13.86
C CYS A 149 -7.15 -0.17 -13.58
N LYS A 150 -6.54 -1.28 -13.17
CA LYS A 150 -7.23 -2.47 -12.68
C LYS A 150 -6.51 -3.01 -11.44
N SER A 151 -7.25 -3.65 -10.55
CA SER A 151 -6.69 -4.31 -9.37
C SER A 151 -7.33 -5.69 -9.15
N ASP A 152 -6.67 -6.54 -8.40
CA ASP A 152 -7.21 -7.83 -7.94
C ASP A 152 -7.44 -7.87 -6.42
N VAL A 153 -7.46 -6.70 -5.78
CA VAL A 153 -7.81 -6.59 -4.36
C VAL A 153 -9.28 -6.95 -4.13
N LEU A 154 -9.62 -7.36 -2.91
CA LEU A 154 -11.03 -7.61 -2.58
C LEU A 154 -11.85 -6.33 -2.70
N LYS A 155 -13.09 -6.43 -3.18
CA LYS A 155 -14.00 -5.30 -3.42
C LYS A 155 -14.14 -4.36 -2.21
N LYS A 156 -14.09 -4.87 -1.00
CA LYS A 156 -14.14 -4.04 0.22
C LYS A 156 -12.95 -3.09 0.39
N TYR A 157 -11.84 -3.32 -0.32
CA TYR A 157 -10.63 -2.46 -0.34
C TYR A 157 -10.48 -1.67 -1.63
N GLU A 158 -11.39 -1.85 -2.58
CA GLU A 158 -11.40 -1.19 -3.88
C GLU A 158 -11.32 0.32 -3.78
N GLN A 159 -10.63 0.94 -4.73
CA GLN A 159 -10.59 2.37 -4.94
C GLN A 159 -11.30 2.70 -6.27
N ILE A 160 -12.07 3.79 -6.30
CA ILE A 160 -12.81 4.22 -7.50
C ILE A 160 -11.87 4.43 -8.70
N ALA A 161 -10.66 4.95 -8.44
CA ALA A 161 -9.65 5.21 -9.47
C ALA A 161 -9.05 3.93 -10.08
N CYS A 162 -9.21 2.78 -9.43
CA CYS A 162 -8.63 1.50 -9.85
C CYS A 162 -9.58 0.37 -9.45
N PRO A 163 -10.64 0.15 -10.22
CA PRO A 163 -11.65 -0.85 -9.91
C PRO A 163 -11.06 -2.27 -9.91
N THR A 164 -11.66 -3.14 -9.13
CA THR A 164 -11.33 -4.55 -9.16
C THR A 164 -11.81 -5.13 -10.48
N SER A 165 -10.89 -5.73 -11.24
CA SER A 165 -11.29 -6.63 -12.31
C SER A 165 -11.94 -7.83 -11.63
N SER A 166 -13.27 -7.92 -11.62
CA SER A 166 -13.95 -9.17 -11.33
C SER A 166 -13.40 -10.20 -12.32
N ALA A 167 -12.65 -11.17 -11.82
CA ALA A 167 -12.43 -12.39 -12.58
C ALA A 167 -13.82 -12.98 -12.81
N THR A 168 -14.28 -12.90 -14.06
CA THR A 168 -15.40 -13.69 -14.56
C THR A 168 -15.02 -15.14 -14.52
#